data_9e7c3e4f0f5f9514ebf620ac77dd3fb0
#
_entry.id   9e7c3e4f0f5f9514ebf620ac77dd3fb0
#
_cell.length_a   1.000
_cell.length_b   1.000
_cell.length_c   1.000
_cell.angle_alpha   90.00
_cell.angle_beta   90.00
_cell.angle_gamma   90.00
#
_symmetry.space_group_name_H-M   'P 1'
#
loop_
_entity.id
_entity.type
_entity.pdbx_description
1 polymer ?
#
loop_
_entity_poly.entity_id
_entity_poly.type
_entity_poly.pdbx_seq_one_letter_code
_entity_poly.pdbx_strand_id
1 'polypeptide(L)'
;MGKRLEDRGLEELWQLFPIFLVPHKKEWAGWYREEKDRLDVLLDAGRIKRVSHIGSTAVSGIWAKNIIDILLEVPDEKRMAEVREILKNNGWLCMNTSKNRISMNKGYTEKGFAEKVYHLHIRLPCDHDELYFLSYLQMHPAVAKAYETLKLLLWKWYPHDRDGYTEAKTDFIRTYTERAKREYGNRWEW
;
A
#
# COMPACT_ATOMS: atom_id res chain seq x y z
N MET A 1 -16.88 10.86 -24.94
CA MET A 1 -16.27 11.31 -23.68
C MET A 1 -16.33 10.12 -22.72
N GLY A 2 -15.22 9.65 -22.15
CA GLY A 2 -15.24 8.49 -21.25
C GLY A 2 -15.96 8.82 -19.93
N LYS A 3 -16.57 7.80 -19.31
CA LYS A 3 -17.20 7.93 -17.99
C LYS A 3 -16.10 8.19 -16.94
N ARG A 4 -16.26 9.20 -16.07
CA ARG A 4 -15.29 9.50 -14.99
C ARG A 4 -15.22 8.34 -14.00
N LEU A 5 -14.11 8.18 -13.27
CA LEU A 5 -13.97 7.08 -12.29
C LEU A 5 -15.04 7.11 -11.21
N GLU A 6 -15.41 8.29 -10.74
CA GLU A 6 -16.43 8.51 -9.72
C GLU A 6 -17.86 8.16 -10.16
N ASP A 7 -18.11 8.10 -11.48
CA ASP A 7 -19.40 7.75 -12.07
C ASP A 7 -19.52 6.26 -12.41
N ARG A 8 -18.47 5.45 -12.12
CA ARG A 8 -18.44 4.01 -12.42
C ARG A 8 -18.91 3.19 -11.22
N GLY A 9 -19.66 2.14 -11.50
CA GLY A 9 -20.01 1.15 -10.48
C GLY A 9 -18.81 0.29 -10.06
N LEU A 10 -18.92 -0.38 -8.92
CA LEU A 10 -17.84 -1.19 -8.34
C LEU A 10 -17.35 -2.27 -9.31
N GLU A 11 -18.27 -2.99 -9.98
CA GLU A 11 -17.93 -4.02 -10.97
C GLU A 11 -17.18 -3.44 -12.17
N GLU A 12 -17.60 -2.25 -12.69
CA GLU A 12 -16.89 -1.57 -13.77
C GLU A 12 -15.46 -1.18 -13.34
N LEU A 13 -15.28 -0.74 -12.09
CA LEU A 13 -13.96 -0.42 -11.54
C LEU A 13 -13.10 -1.68 -11.39
N TRP A 14 -13.65 -2.81 -10.96
CA TRP A 14 -12.91 -4.06 -10.85
C TRP A 14 -12.49 -4.61 -12.22
N GLN A 15 -13.28 -4.42 -13.26
CA GLN A 15 -12.89 -4.76 -14.64
C GLN A 15 -11.79 -3.83 -15.17
N LEU A 16 -11.87 -2.54 -14.84
CA LEU A 16 -10.89 -1.54 -15.26
C LEU A 16 -9.54 -1.70 -14.53
N PHE A 17 -9.59 -2.18 -13.28
CA PHE A 17 -8.43 -2.34 -12.39
C PHE A 17 -8.32 -3.78 -11.87
N PRO A 18 -8.12 -4.78 -12.75
CA PRO A 18 -8.04 -6.18 -12.35
C PRO A 18 -6.84 -6.43 -11.45
N ILE A 19 -6.89 -7.54 -10.71
CA ILE A 19 -5.73 -8.05 -10.00
C ILE A 19 -4.78 -8.65 -11.03
N PHE A 20 -3.58 -8.11 -11.05
CA PHE A 20 -2.52 -8.57 -11.94
C PHE A 20 -1.19 -8.62 -11.18
N LEU A 21 -0.59 -9.80 -11.13
CA LEU A 21 0.70 -10.01 -10.48
C LEU A 21 1.81 -10.12 -11.52
N VAL A 22 2.95 -9.54 -11.22
CA VAL A 22 4.16 -9.61 -12.05
C VAL A 22 5.36 -10.06 -11.21
N PRO A 23 6.40 -10.65 -11.84
CA PRO A 23 7.66 -10.92 -11.17
C PRO A 23 8.23 -9.64 -10.53
N HIS A 24 9.05 -9.80 -9.49
CA HIS A 24 9.72 -8.68 -8.85
C HIS A 24 10.48 -7.81 -9.86
N LYS A 25 10.29 -6.49 -9.78
CA LYS A 25 10.96 -5.50 -10.62
C LYS A 25 11.92 -4.66 -9.78
N LYS A 26 13.16 -4.52 -10.25
CA LYS A 26 14.18 -3.68 -9.57
C LYS A 26 13.80 -2.19 -9.56
N GLU A 27 13.01 -1.76 -10.53
CA GLU A 27 12.53 -0.38 -10.71
C GLU A 27 11.62 0.08 -9.56
N TRP A 28 10.95 -0.82 -8.87
CA TRP A 28 10.02 -0.46 -7.78
C TRP A 28 10.69 0.34 -6.66
N ALA A 29 11.92 0.00 -6.30
CA ALA A 29 12.68 0.77 -5.33
C ALA A 29 12.99 2.20 -5.83
N GLY A 30 13.21 2.37 -7.13
CA GLY A 30 13.37 3.67 -7.78
C GLY A 30 12.07 4.47 -7.76
N TRP A 31 10.95 3.85 -8.15
CA TRP A 31 9.64 4.50 -8.13
C TRP A 31 9.22 4.97 -6.73
N TYR A 32 9.50 4.14 -5.72
CA TYR A 32 9.28 4.55 -4.33
C TYR A 32 10.11 5.79 -3.96
N ARG A 33 11.43 5.80 -4.26
CA ARG A 33 12.30 6.95 -3.94
C ARG A 33 11.83 8.22 -4.60
N GLU A 34 11.50 8.17 -5.90
CA GLU A 34 10.98 9.32 -6.64
C GLU A 34 9.69 9.90 -6.01
N GLU A 35 8.77 9.03 -5.59
CA GLU A 35 7.53 9.50 -4.99
C GLU A 35 7.73 9.97 -3.54
N LYS A 36 8.64 9.32 -2.79
CA LYS A 36 9.05 9.80 -1.45
C LYS A 36 9.63 11.21 -1.53
N ASP A 37 10.54 11.47 -2.47
CA ASP A 37 11.16 12.79 -2.65
C ASP A 37 10.09 13.86 -2.99
N ARG A 38 9.08 13.51 -3.79
CA ARG A 38 7.93 14.39 -4.05
C ARG A 38 7.10 14.66 -2.79
N LEU A 39 6.85 13.63 -1.99
CA LEU A 39 6.13 13.78 -0.72
C LEU A 39 6.92 14.63 0.28
N ASP A 40 8.24 14.46 0.36
CA ASP A 40 9.11 15.26 1.23
C ASP A 40 9.13 16.75 0.84
N VAL A 41 9.06 17.06 -0.46
CA VAL A 41 8.93 18.44 -0.96
C VAL A 41 7.54 19.03 -0.72
N LEU A 42 6.50 18.20 -0.87
CA LEU A 42 5.11 18.62 -0.75
C LEU A 42 4.66 18.81 0.70
N LEU A 43 5.17 17.95 1.58
CA LEU A 43 4.84 17.90 2.99
C LEU A 43 6.06 18.34 3.79
N ASP A 44 5.96 19.44 4.51
CA ASP A 44 7.07 19.89 5.35
C ASP A 44 7.38 18.90 6.50
N ALA A 45 8.61 18.98 7.02
CA ALA A 45 9.10 18.07 8.06
C ALA A 45 8.28 18.08 9.37
N GLY A 46 7.49 19.13 9.61
CA GLY A 46 6.61 19.21 10.78
C GLY A 46 5.29 18.43 10.63
N ARG A 47 4.95 18.00 9.41
CA ARG A 47 3.72 17.26 9.13
C ARG A 47 3.91 15.74 9.11
N ILE A 48 5.12 15.28 8.92
CA ILE A 48 5.41 13.84 8.78
C ILE A 48 6.40 13.37 9.84
N LYS A 49 6.24 12.13 10.27
CA LYS A 49 7.17 11.44 11.17
C LYS A 49 8.06 10.47 10.41
N ARG A 50 7.47 9.71 9.50
CA ARG A 50 8.17 8.70 8.72
C ARG A 50 7.45 8.44 7.40
N VAL A 51 8.23 8.16 6.35
CA VAL A 51 7.76 7.62 5.07
C VAL A 51 8.49 6.31 4.82
N SER A 52 7.76 5.23 4.55
CA SER A 52 8.33 3.90 4.37
C SER A 52 7.76 3.20 3.14
N HIS A 53 8.62 2.51 2.37
CA HIS A 53 8.18 1.57 1.36
C HIS A 53 7.68 0.31 2.05
N ILE A 54 6.43 -0.04 1.85
CA ILE A 54 5.80 -1.22 2.46
C ILE A 54 5.23 -2.15 1.37
N GLY A 55 4.54 -3.21 1.80
CA GLY A 55 3.87 -4.13 0.89
C GLY A 55 4.82 -5.03 0.10
N SER A 56 4.26 -5.76 -0.84
CA SER A 56 4.99 -6.83 -1.55
C SER A 56 6.07 -6.33 -2.50
N THR A 57 5.97 -5.09 -3.01
CA THR A 57 6.99 -4.49 -3.89
C THR A 57 8.27 -4.10 -3.14
N ALA A 58 8.18 -3.99 -1.80
CA ALA A 58 9.33 -3.76 -0.91
C ALA A 58 10.07 -5.06 -0.53
N VAL A 59 9.57 -6.23 -0.95
CA VAL A 59 10.18 -7.54 -0.68
C VAL A 59 10.82 -8.09 -1.95
N SER A 60 12.13 -8.27 -1.92
CA SER A 60 12.86 -8.76 -3.09
C SER A 60 12.46 -10.18 -3.48
N GLY A 61 12.40 -10.46 -4.77
CA GLY A 61 12.29 -11.80 -5.32
C GLY A 61 10.91 -12.45 -5.25
N ILE A 62 9.86 -11.73 -4.86
CA ILE A 62 8.48 -12.24 -4.87
C ILE A 62 7.61 -11.50 -5.88
N TRP A 63 6.62 -12.21 -6.44
CA TRP A 63 5.61 -11.62 -7.30
C TRP A 63 4.71 -10.65 -6.53
N ALA A 64 4.35 -9.53 -7.16
CA ALA A 64 3.49 -8.51 -6.58
C ALA A 64 2.60 -7.84 -7.64
N LYS A 65 1.56 -7.15 -7.20
CA LYS A 65 0.90 -6.15 -8.05
C LYS A 65 1.92 -5.06 -8.40
N ASN A 66 1.83 -4.47 -9.58
CA ASN A 66 2.71 -3.37 -10.01
C ASN A 66 2.26 -2.04 -9.35
N ILE A 67 2.15 -2.05 -8.04
CA ILE A 67 1.67 -0.93 -7.20
C ILE A 67 2.65 -0.74 -6.05
N ILE A 68 3.11 0.48 -5.85
CA ILE A 68 4.00 0.84 -4.75
C ILE A 68 3.14 1.23 -3.54
N ASP A 69 3.22 0.44 -2.47
CA ASP A 69 2.58 0.75 -1.21
C ASP A 69 3.52 1.60 -0.34
N ILE A 70 3.03 2.74 0.14
CA ILE A 70 3.77 3.71 0.96
C ILE A 70 3.04 3.88 2.29
N LEU A 71 3.75 3.73 3.39
CA LEU A 71 3.28 4.13 4.72
C LEU A 71 3.77 5.55 5.01
N LEU A 72 2.85 6.43 5.33
CA LEU A 72 3.11 7.80 5.76
C LEU A 72 2.60 7.98 7.19
N GLU A 73 3.49 8.16 8.14
CA GLU A 73 3.13 8.38 9.53
C GLU A 73 3.15 9.86 9.86
N VAL A 74 2.08 10.33 10.47
CA VAL A 74 1.87 11.72 10.88
C VAL A 74 1.69 11.81 12.40
N PRO A 75 2.07 12.93 13.04
CA PRO A 75 2.10 13.00 14.51
C PRO A 75 0.71 12.94 15.18
N ASP A 76 -0.34 13.43 14.52
CA ASP A 76 -1.66 13.57 15.10
C ASP A 76 -2.78 13.64 14.05
N GLU A 77 -4.03 13.57 14.50
CA GLU A 77 -5.23 13.62 13.63
C GLU A 77 -5.35 14.93 12.85
N LYS A 78 -4.91 16.06 13.41
CA LYS A 78 -4.93 17.35 12.72
C LYS A 78 -4.01 17.34 11.52
N ARG A 79 -2.78 16.86 11.69
CA ARG A 79 -1.81 16.71 10.59
C ARG A 79 -2.28 15.68 9.56
N MET A 80 -2.93 14.62 10.00
CA MET A 80 -3.54 13.64 9.09
C MET A 80 -4.58 14.29 8.17
N ALA A 81 -5.45 15.15 8.69
CA ALA A 81 -6.44 15.87 7.91
C ALA A 81 -5.80 16.88 6.94
N GLU A 82 -4.81 17.65 7.42
CA GLU A 82 -4.06 18.61 6.58
C GLU A 82 -3.35 17.90 5.41
N VAL A 83 -2.64 16.81 5.70
CA VAL A 83 -1.92 16.01 4.71
C VAL A 83 -2.88 15.44 3.66
N ARG A 84 -4.03 14.91 4.07
CA ARG A 84 -5.05 14.43 3.13
C ARG A 84 -5.46 15.51 2.13
N GLU A 85 -5.76 16.74 2.60
CA GLU A 85 -6.20 17.82 1.70
C GLU A 85 -5.07 18.29 0.78
N ILE A 86 -3.84 18.38 1.28
CA ILE A 86 -2.67 18.70 0.43
C ILE A 86 -2.54 17.65 -0.68
N LEU A 87 -2.60 16.38 -0.35
CA LEU A 87 -2.44 15.27 -1.30
C LEU A 87 -3.58 15.24 -2.33
N LYS A 88 -4.82 15.47 -1.92
CA LYS A 88 -5.96 15.59 -2.85
C LYS A 88 -5.73 16.66 -3.90
N ASN A 89 -5.21 17.81 -3.49
CA ASN A 89 -4.90 18.92 -4.40
C ASN A 89 -3.66 18.63 -5.29
N ASN A 90 -2.94 17.53 -5.05
CA ASN A 90 -1.75 17.11 -5.78
C ASN A 90 -1.90 15.72 -6.45
N GLY A 91 -3.12 15.41 -6.89
CA GLY A 91 -3.41 14.27 -7.76
C GLY A 91 -3.58 12.91 -7.03
N TRP A 92 -3.75 12.91 -5.70
CA TRP A 92 -4.10 11.72 -4.96
C TRP A 92 -5.62 11.60 -4.78
N LEU A 93 -6.14 10.40 -4.99
CA LEU A 93 -7.54 10.06 -4.78
C LEU A 93 -7.72 9.51 -3.37
N CYS A 94 -8.57 10.13 -2.56
CA CYS A 94 -8.90 9.61 -1.24
C CYS A 94 -9.89 8.45 -1.39
N MET A 95 -9.48 7.25 -0.97
CA MET A 95 -10.26 6.03 -1.12
C MET A 95 -11.07 5.70 0.14
N ASN A 96 -10.47 5.91 1.31
CA ASN A 96 -11.11 5.63 2.59
C ASN A 96 -10.55 6.55 3.67
N THR A 97 -11.40 6.93 4.59
CA THR A 97 -11.05 7.72 5.77
C THR A 97 -11.71 7.14 7.01
N SER A 98 -10.91 6.79 8.00
CA SER A 98 -11.34 6.45 9.34
C SER A 98 -10.60 7.31 10.37
N LYS A 99 -10.91 7.14 11.65
CA LYS A 99 -10.32 7.97 12.71
C LYS A 99 -8.78 7.97 12.68
N ASN A 100 -8.17 6.80 12.48
CA ASN A 100 -6.71 6.61 12.61
C ASN A 100 -6.03 6.19 11.29
N ARG A 101 -6.80 6.05 10.20
CA ARG A 101 -6.30 5.50 8.93
C ARG A 101 -6.94 6.22 7.76
N ILE A 102 -6.11 6.72 6.84
CA ILE A 102 -6.55 7.23 5.55
C ILE A 102 -5.81 6.44 4.47
N SER A 103 -6.54 6.04 3.43
CA SER A 103 -5.95 5.39 2.26
C SER A 103 -6.17 6.27 1.05
N MET A 104 -5.10 6.51 0.29
CA MET A 104 -5.11 7.31 -0.91
C MET A 104 -4.44 6.56 -2.06
N ASN A 105 -4.92 6.76 -3.27
CA ASN A 105 -4.37 6.14 -4.47
C ASN A 105 -3.94 7.20 -5.48
N LYS A 106 -2.89 6.88 -6.26
CA LYS A 106 -2.42 7.67 -7.38
C LYS A 106 -2.09 6.76 -8.57
N GLY A 107 -2.34 7.23 -9.79
CA GLY A 107 -2.11 6.44 -10.99
C GLY A 107 -3.32 5.60 -11.44
N TYR A 108 -4.49 5.89 -10.91
CA TYR A 108 -5.77 5.35 -11.39
C TYR A 108 -6.36 6.31 -12.41
N THR A 109 -6.58 5.84 -13.64
CA THR A 109 -7.07 6.67 -14.74
C THR A 109 -8.35 6.11 -15.36
N GLU A 110 -9.07 6.91 -16.11
CA GLU A 110 -10.27 6.47 -16.85
C GLU A 110 -10.01 5.35 -17.86
N LYS A 111 -8.74 5.11 -18.20
CA LYS A 111 -8.27 4.07 -19.14
C LYS A 111 -7.62 2.86 -18.45
N GLY A 112 -7.63 2.81 -17.11
CA GLY A 112 -6.96 1.79 -16.31
C GLY A 112 -5.77 2.33 -15.53
N PHE A 113 -4.86 1.44 -15.14
CA PHE A 113 -3.66 1.83 -14.41
C PHE A 113 -2.70 2.66 -15.27
N ALA A 114 -2.13 3.72 -14.69
CA ALA A 114 -0.97 4.41 -15.25
C ALA A 114 0.29 3.51 -15.17
N GLU A 115 1.39 3.96 -15.76
CA GLU A 115 2.67 3.26 -15.68
C GLU A 115 3.14 3.05 -14.24
N LYS A 116 3.04 4.11 -13.42
CA LYS A 116 3.38 4.08 -12.00
C LYS A 116 2.12 4.26 -11.17
N VAL A 117 1.87 3.33 -10.27
CA VAL A 117 0.69 3.33 -9.39
C VAL A 117 1.15 3.26 -7.94
N TYR A 118 0.51 4.06 -7.10
CA TYR A 118 0.83 4.17 -5.69
C TYR A 118 -0.40 4.02 -4.82
N HIS A 119 -0.25 3.32 -3.72
CA HIS A 119 -1.15 3.35 -2.57
C HIS A 119 -0.43 4.01 -1.40
N LEU A 120 -1.03 5.02 -0.82
CA LEU A 120 -0.52 5.71 0.34
C LEU A 120 -1.41 5.43 1.54
N HIS A 121 -0.81 4.91 2.59
CA HIS A 121 -1.46 4.60 3.85
C HIS A 121 -1.02 5.61 4.90
N ILE A 122 -1.88 6.58 5.22
CA ILE A 122 -1.60 7.57 6.27
C ILE A 122 -2.03 6.97 7.62
N ARG A 123 -1.12 6.98 8.59
CA ARG A 123 -1.30 6.39 9.92
C ARG A 123 -0.87 7.34 11.01
N LEU A 124 -1.47 7.17 12.19
CA LEU A 124 -0.97 7.75 13.44
C LEU A 124 0.16 6.86 14.00
N PRO A 125 1.00 7.39 14.91
CA PRO A 125 1.98 6.60 15.66
C PRO A 125 1.30 5.43 16.38
N CYS A 126 2.04 4.34 16.58
CA CYS A 126 1.57 3.08 17.18
C CYS A 126 0.73 2.16 16.27
N ASP A 127 0.55 2.49 14.98
CA ASP A 127 -0.05 1.61 13.98
C ASP A 127 1.02 1.22 12.95
N HIS A 128 1.85 0.25 13.31
CA HIS A 128 3.05 -0.15 12.55
C HIS A 128 2.97 -1.58 11.98
N ASP A 129 1.80 -2.16 11.91
CA ASP A 129 1.60 -3.56 11.50
C ASP A 129 2.21 -3.87 10.13
N GLU A 130 2.11 -2.93 9.21
CA GLU A 130 2.69 -3.06 7.88
C GLU A 130 4.24 -3.15 7.92
N LEU A 131 4.90 -2.45 8.86
CA LEU A 131 6.36 -2.50 9.03
C LEU A 131 6.81 -3.81 9.67
N TYR A 132 6.08 -4.32 10.65
CA TYR A 132 6.35 -5.62 11.25
C TYR A 132 6.22 -6.73 10.23
N PHE A 133 5.12 -6.77 9.47
CA PHE A 133 4.91 -7.76 8.44
C PHE A 133 5.98 -7.71 7.34
N LEU A 134 6.31 -6.51 6.85
CA LEU A 134 7.39 -6.30 5.87
C LEU A 134 8.72 -6.85 6.39
N SER A 135 9.12 -6.45 7.60
CA SER A 135 10.39 -6.88 8.21
C SER A 135 10.44 -8.40 8.33
N TYR A 136 9.31 -9.02 8.70
CA TYR A 136 9.24 -10.47 8.81
C TYR A 136 9.47 -11.17 7.47
N LEU A 137 8.82 -10.67 6.40
CA LEU A 137 9.01 -11.23 5.06
C LEU A 137 10.45 -11.06 4.55
N GLN A 138 11.09 -9.93 4.85
CA GLN A 138 12.47 -9.66 4.45
C GLN A 138 13.48 -10.56 5.18
N MET A 139 13.24 -10.86 6.45
CA MET A 139 14.12 -11.70 7.27
C MET A 139 13.83 -13.21 7.12
N HIS A 140 12.65 -13.59 6.63
CA HIS A 140 12.22 -14.99 6.48
C HIS A 140 11.85 -15.32 5.02
N PRO A 141 12.83 -15.57 4.13
CA PRO A 141 12.57 -15.81 2.70
C PRO A 141 11.59 -16.95 2.40
N ALA A 142 11.57 -17.99 3.24
CA ALA A 142 10.60 -19.08 3.10
C ALA A 142 9.16 -18.61 3.30
N VAL A 143 8.93 -17.70 4.26
CA VAL A 143 7.61 -17.11 4.52
C VAL A 143 7.23 -16.15 3.39
N ALA A 144 8.18 -15.37 2.86
CA ALA A 144 7.96 -14.52 1.70
C ALA A 144 7.53 -15.34 0.47
N LYS A 145 8.13 -16.51 0.25
CA LYS A 145 7.73 -17.44 -0.82
C LYS A 145 6.36 -18.08 -0.57
N ALA A 146 6.04 -18.44 0.65
CA ALA A 146 4.70 -18.93 1.02
C ALA A 146 3.64 -17.84 0.75
N TYR A 147 3.93 -16.59 1.09
CA TYR A 147 3.06 -15.44 0.79
C TYR A 147 2.89 -15.20 -0.70
N GLU A 148 3.95 -15.34 -1.49
CA GLU A 148 3.89 -15.29 -2.95
C GLU A 148 2.97 -16.38 -3.50
N THR A 149 3.16 -17.63 -3.06
CA THR A 149 2.34 -18.78 -3.48
C THR A 149 0.86 -18.54 -3.18
N LEU A 150 0.55 -18.07 -1.97
CA LEU A 150 -0.81 -17.67 -1.59
C LEU A 150 -1.39 -16.62 -2.55
N LYS A 151 -0.64 -15.54 -2.81
CA LYS A 151 -1.09 -14.47 -3.72
C LYS A 151 -1.35 -14.96 -5.14
N LEU A 152 -0.48 -15.82 -5.67
CA LEU A 152 -0.63 -16.41 -7.01
C LEU A 152 -1.87 -17.30 -7.09
N LEU A 153 -2.18 -18.06 -6.02
CA LEU A 153 -3.37 -18.88 -5.94
C LEU A 153 -4.63 -18.00 -5.88
N LEU A 154 -4.63 -16.99 -5.02
CA LEU A 154 -5.75 -16.08 -4.84
C LEU A 154 -6.03 -15.25 -6.10
N TRP A 155 -4.99 -14.90 -6.86
CA TRP A 155 -5.17 -14.23 -8.15
C TRP A 155 -5.99 -15.06 -9.14
N LYS A 156 -5.83 -16.39 -9.14
CA LYS A 156 -6.63 -17.29 -9.99
C LYS A 156 -8.10 -17.35 -9.56
N TRP A 157 -8.38 -17.20 -8.26
CA TRP A 157 -9.74 -17.28 -7.72
C TRP A 157 -10.47 -15.94 -7.74
N TYR A 158 -9.76 -14.83 -7.59
CA TYR A 158 -10.31 -13.47 -7.46
C TYR A 158 -9.72 -12.48 -8.48
N PRO A 159 -9.71 -12.77 -9.80
CA PRO A 159 -9.03 -11.90 -10.78
C PRO A 159 -9.66 -10.50 -10.87
N HIS A 160 -10.95 -10.40 -10.58
CA HIS A 160 -11.75 -9.17 -10.63
C HIS A 160 -12.46 -8.84 -9.31
N ASP A 161 -12.19 -9.57 -8.25
CA ASP A 161 -12.71 -9.32 -6.91
C ASP A 161 -11.58 -8.89 -5.97
N ARG A 162 -11.39 -7.56 -5.85
CA ARG A 162 -10.34 -6.98 -5.00
C ARG A 162 -10.58 -7.22 -3.52
N ASP A 163 -11.84 -7.21 -3.11
CA ASP A 163 -12.21 -7.33 -1.71
C ASP A 163 -12.01 -8.77 -1.25
N GLY A 164 -12.52 -9.74 -2.01
CA GLY A 164 -12.28 -11.17 -1.76
C GLY A 164 -10.79 -11.53 -1.78
N TYR A 165 -10.02 -10.99 -2.74
CA TYR A 165 -8.56 -11.18 -2.78
C TYR A 165 -7.88 -10.61 -1.54
N THR A 166 -8.33 -9.46 -1.04
CA THR A 166 -7.71 -8.81 0.11
C THR A 166 -8.07 -9.51 1.40
N GLU A 167 -9.34 -9.86 1.58
CA GLU A 167 -9.83 -10.59 2.75
C GLU A 167 -9.14 -11.95 2.90
N ALA A 168 -9.02 -12.69 1.80
CA ALA A 168 -8.40 -14.02 1.81
C ALA A 168 -6.92 -14.05 2.21
N LYS A 169 -6.23 -12.90 2.29
CA LYS A 169 -4.85 -12.78 2.79
C LYS A 169 -4.78 -12.39 4.27
N THR A 170 -5.88 -11.95 4.85
CA THR A 170 -5.90 -11.31 6.17
C THR A 170 -5.33 -12.20 7.25
N ASP A 171 -5.71 -13.48 7.29
CA ASP A 171 -5.22 -14.43 8.29
C ASP A 171 -3.72 -14.69 8.19
N PHE A 172 -3.18 -14.80 6.97
CA PHE A 172 -1.75 -14.94 6.75
C PHE A 172 -1.00 -13.70 7.26
N ILE A 173 -1.45 -12.51 6.86
CA ILE A 173 -0.84 -11.23 7.27
C ILE A 173 -0.87 -11.10 8.79
N ARG A 174 -2.03 -11.31 9.42
CA ARG A 174 -2.19 -11.23 10.88
C ARG A 174 -1.24 -12.18 11.60
N THR A 175 -1.21 -13.45 11.20
CA THR A 175 -0.37 -14.48 11.83
C THR A 175 1.11 -14.06 11.83
N TYR A 176 1.62 -13.59 10.70
CA TYR A 176 3.03 -13.25 10.60
C TYR A 176 3.36 -11.85 11.14
N THR A 177 2.40 -10.93 11.18
CA THR A 177 2.54 -9.67 11.91
C THR A 177 2.68 -9.90 13.41
N GLU A 178 1.84 -10.76 13.99
CA GLU A 178 1.93 -11.12 15.42
C GLU A 178 3.24 -11.85 15.77
N ARG A 179 3.73 -12.71 14.87
CA ARG A 179 5.05 -13.34 15.03
C ARG A 179 6.17 -12.31 14.99
N ALA A 180 6.11 -11.38 14.05
CA ALA A 180 7.08 -10.29 13.94
C ALA A 180 7.12 -9.41 15.20
N LYS A 181 5.96 -9.06 15.76
CA LYS A 181 5.86 -8.30 17.01
C LYS A 181 6.52 -9.04 18.19
N ARG A 182 6.29 -10.36 18.29
CA ARG A 182 6.94 -11.17 19.32
C ARG A 182 8.45 -11.30 19.14
N GLU A 183 8.92 -11.39 17.89
CA GLU A 183 10.34 -11.57 17.57
C GLU A 183 11.13 -10.25 17.67
N TYR A 184 10.53 -9.15 17.24
CA TYR A 184 11.24 -7.85 17.11
C TYR A 184 10.92 -6.86 18.24
N GLY A 185 9.96 -7.18 19.13
CA GLY A 185 9.55 -6.29 20.22
C GLY A 185 9.14 -4.91 19.69
N ASN A 186 9.54 -3.87 20.40
CA ASN A 186 9.17 -2.46 20.13
C ASN A 186 10.03 -1.80 19.03
N ARG A 187 10.49 -2.57 18.05
CA ARG A 187 11.43 -2.10 17.01
C ARG A 187 10.97 -0.84 16.27
N TRP A 188 9.66 -0.67 16.10
CA TRP A 188 9.08 0.42 15.32
C TRP A 188 8.40 1.50 16.17
N GLU A 189 8.36 1.32 17.49
CA GLU A 189 7.84 2.34 18.40
C GLU A 189 8.78 3.54 18.48
N TRP A 190 8.19 4.71 18.79
CA TRP A 190 8.90 6.00 18.91
C TRP A 190 9.41 6.21 20.33
#